data_c47baac04a392f1d658d2d0aead4f7cc
#
_entry.id   c47baac04a392f1d658d2d0aead4f7cc
#
_cell.length_a   1.000
_cell.length_b   1.000
_cell.length_c   1.000
_cell.angle_alpha   90.00
_cell.angle_beta   90.00
_cell.angle_gamma   90.00
#
_symmetry.space_group_name_H-M   'P 1'
#
loop_
_entity.id
_entity.type
_entity.pdbx_description
1 polymer ?
#
loop_
_entity_poly.entity_id
_entity_poly.type
_entity_poly.pdbx_seq_one_letter_code
_entity_poly.pdbx_strand_id
1 'polypeptide(L)'
;MNSIRIPMKFIFFFFLLNMITSAITTSSGVAHHHAGTARSKVRRGNCSTRKRSAGPPLSETISGKGTHWNANWGTGNCVFSKWPKPRGYGAVAMSSNHWKEAQVCGACLEVTGPGGTFKGVVSDQCPSCKDDGIDLDTDIWYQVSGNKDFGIIEVKWKIVPCEWSTPLLFMNKIGVSQYFTSIQVQGANTPLKSLEVSTNGGSSWIPLKLQGNSNYYQPNGGGLGAKADVRVTCSSGKQFVTKDVDLTTVESPKPGSANC
;
A
#
# COMPACT_ATOMS: atom_id res chain seq x y z
N MET A 1 7.23 -49.69 24.90
CA MET A 1 8.07 -49.56 26.10
C MET A 1 9.38 -48.89 25.70
N ASN A 2 9.85 -47.95 26.42
CA ASN A 2 11.00 -47.06 26.38
C ASN A 2 10.72 -45.62 25.89
N SER A 3 10.36 -44.84 26.91
CA SER A 3 10.29 -43.38 26.88
C SER A 3 11.70 -42.82 27.11
N ILE A 4 12.22 -42.01 26.19
CA ILE A 4 13.45 -41.24 26.38
C ILE A 4 13.06 -39.80 26.70
N ARG A 5 13.30 -39.41 27.95
CA ARG A 5 13.20 -37.99 28.41
C ARG A 5 14.55 -37.30 28.18
N ILE A 6 14.53 -36.17 27.47
CA ILE A 6 15.67 -35.26 27.32
C ILE A 6 15.46 -34.07 28.27
N PRO A 7 16.45 -33.74 29.15
CA PRO A 7 16.34 -32.62 30.08
C PRO A 7 16.69 -31.28 29.35
N MET A 8 15.84 -30.30 29.52
CA MET A 8 16.01 -28.93 29.07
C MET A 8 16.94 -28.17 30.01
N LYS A 9 18.14 -27.81 29.55
CA LYS A 9 19.07 -26.94 30.29
C LYS A 9 18.71 -25.48 29.99
N PHE A 10 18.31 -24.76 31.05
CA PHE A 10 18.20 -23.31 31.05
C PHE A 10 19.59 -22.68 31.02
N ILE A 11 19.89 -21.84 30.02
CA ILE A 11 21.07 -20.97 30.00
C ILE A 11 20.59 -19.56 30.30
N PHE A 12 20.92 -19.04 31.47
CA PHE A 12 20.77 -17.65 31.85
C PHE A 12 21.94 -16.85 31.26
N PHE A 13 21.66 -15.89 30.37
CA PHE A 13 22.63 -14.88 30.00
C PHE A 13 22.39 -13.61 30.80
N PHE A 14 23.35 -13.27 31.66
CA PHE A 14 23.44 -11.99 32.32
C PHE A 14 23.98 -10.95 31.34
N PHE A 15 23.22 -9.91 31.05
CA PHE A 15 23.72 -8.70 30.39
C PHE A 15 24.08 -7.67 31.47
N LEU A 16 25.35 -7.34 31.52
CA LEU A 16 25.91 -6.25 32.33
C LEU A 16 25.55 -4.89 31.70
N LEU A 17 24.94 -4.06 32.51
CA LEU A 17 24.59 -2.68 32.21
C LEU A 17 25.81 -1.78 32.44
N ASN A 18 26.41 -1.22 31.38
CA ASN A 18 27.42 -0.18 31.46
C ASN A 18 26.77 1.20 31.42
N MET A 19 26.71 1.89 32.55
CA MET A 19 26.39 3.32 32.65
C MET A 19 27.65 4.13 32.31
N ILE A 20 27.56 4.95 31.28
CA ILE A 20 28.55 6.02 31.01
C ILE A 20 27.94 7.33 31.46
N THR A 21 28.48 7.86 32.53
CA THR A 21 28.23 9.25 33.03
C THR A 21 29.10 10.22 32.25
N SER A 22 28.50 11.12 31.52
CA SER A 22 29.19 12.27 30.91
C SER A 22 29.02 13.50 31.78
N ALA A 23 30.16 14.04 32.20
CA ALA A 23 30.25 15.25 33.01
C ALA A 23 29.96 16.52 32.18
N ILE A 24 29.16 17.40 32.76
CA ILE A 24 28.90 18.75 32.24
C ILE A 24 29.98 19.67 32.79
N THR A 25 30.79 20.29 31.92
CA THR A 25 31.67 21.42 32.26
C THR A 25 30.99 22.72 31.87
N THR A 26 30.66 23.52 32.86
CA THR A 26 30.24 24.91 32.73
C THR A 26 31.49 25.79 32.61
N SER A 27 31.59 26.56 31.54
CA SER A 27 32.57 27.65 31.41
C SER A 27 31.83 28.99 31.28
N SER A 28 31.97 29.82 32.31
CA SER A 28 31.54 31.21 32.35
C SER A 28 32.55 32.08 31.63
N GLY A 29 32.18 32.76 30.59
CA GLY A 29 32.98 33.82 29.95
C GLY A 29 32.13 35.06 29.70
N VAL A 30 32.36 36.08 30.51
CA VAL A 30 31.82 37.44 30.33
C VAL A 30 32.71 38.20 29.34
N ALA A 31 32.16 38.82 28.31
CA ALA A 31 32.79 39.89 27.56
C ALA A 31 31.77 40.82 26.89
N HIS A 32 32.07 42.08 26.99
CA HIS A 32 31.28 43.29 26.72
C HIS A 32 31.00 43.61 25.26
N HIS A 33 29.86 44.26 25.08
CA HIS A 33 29.47 45.28 24.09
C HIS A 33 30.18 45.43 22.74
N HIS A 34 29.39 45.32 21.65
CA HIS A 34 29.22 46.44 20.70
C HIS A 34 27.93 46.29 19.92
N ALA A 35 27.13 47.37 19.90
CA ALA A 35 25.91 47.50 19.13
C ALA A 35 26.23 47.62 17.63
N GLY A 36 25.72 46.74 16.83
CA GLY A 36 25.71 46.79 15.38
C GLY A 36 24.39 46.34 14.84
N THR A 37 23.50 47.27 14.45
CA THR A 37 22.22 47.04 13.82
C THR A 37 22.43 46.49 12.41
N ALA A 38 22.45 45.15 12.27
CA ALA A 38 22.34 44.50 10.98
C ALA A 38 20.94 43.92 10.83
N ARG A 39 20.10 44.55 10.01
CA ARG A 39 18.81 43.98 9.54
C ARG A 39 19.08 42.68 8.78
N SER A 40 18.97 41.56 9.46
CA SER A 40 18.93 40.24 8.84
C SER A 40 17.62 40.12 8.06
N LYS A 41 17.70 40.15 6.74
CA LYS A 41 16.61 39.67 5.85
C LYS A 41 16.43 38.20 6.09
N VAL A 42 15.44 37.83 6.90
CA VAL A 42 14.93 36.44 6.98
C VAL A 42 14.45 36.07 5.61
N ARG A 43 15.26 35.29 4.88
CA ARG A 43 14.78 34.55 3.70
C ARG A 43 13.74 33.57 4.21
N ARG A 44 12.46 33.85 3.93
CA ARG A 44 11.40 32.88 4.04
C ARG A 44 11.78 31.71 3.10
N GLY A 45 12.32 30.65 3.66
CA GLY A 45 12.50 29.39 2.96
C GLY A 45 11.12 28.95 2.48
N ASN A 46 10.94 28.88 1.17
CA ASN A 46 9.80 28.20 0.58
C ASN A 46 9.85 26.76 1.08
N CYS A 47 9.02 26.44 2.07
CA CYS A 47 8.70 25.06 2.42
C CYS A 47 7.92 24.50 1.23
N SER A 48 8.65 23.93 0.27
CA SER A 48 8.04 23.19 -0.83
C SER A 48 7.32 22.01 -0.20
N THR A 49 6.03 22.14 0.02
CA THR A 49 5.16 21.03 0.31
C THR A 49 5.24 20.08 -0.89
N ARG A 50 6.03 19.03 -0.73
CA ARG A 50 6.12 17.93 -1.70
C ARG A 50 4.71 17.43 -1.93
N LYS A 51 4.06 17.90 -3.00
CA LYS A 51 2.76 17.39 -3.44
C LYS A 51 2.96 15.89 -3.59
N ARG A 52 2.25 15.09 -2.77
CA ARG A 52 2.17 13.65 -3.00
C ARG A 52 1.72 13.48 -4.45
N SER A 53 2.58 12.90 -5.28
CA SER A 53 2.21 12.65 -6.67
C SER A 53 1.02 11.68 -6.64
N ALA A 54 -0.11 12.11 -7.18
CA ALA A 54 -1.20 11.21 -7.49
C ALA A 54 -0.66 10.07 -8.37
N GLY A 55 -1.24 8.87 -8.26
CA GLY A 55 -0.94 7.78 -9.19
C GLY A 55 -1.20 8.24 -10.63
N PRO A 56 -0.78 7.45 -11.64
CA PRO A 56 -1.04 7.81 -13.03
C PRO A 56 -2.54 8.04 -13.22
N PRO A 57 -2.91 9.12 -13.95
CA PRO A 57 -4.31 9.41 -14.19
C PRO A 57 -4.96 8.26 -14.97
N LEU A 58 -6.23 7.97 -14.65
CA LEU A 58 -7.04 7.05 -15.47
C LEU A 58 -6.97 7.50 -16.94
N SER A 59 -6.81 6.53 -17.84
CA SER A 59 -6.74 6.74 -19.31
C SER A 59 -5.43 7.29 -19.90
N GLU A 60 -4.44 7.72 -19.12
CA GLU A 60 -3.12 8.00 -19.69
C GLU A 60 -2.48 6.70 -20.18
N THR A 61 -2.05 6.68 -21.46
CA THR A 61 -1.35 5.53 -22.04
C THR A 61 0.15 5.70 -21.84
N ILE A 62 0.75 4.71 -21.22
CA ILE A 62 2.18 4.65 -20.89
C ILE A 62 2.84 3.59 -21.76
N SER A 63 4.01 3.88 -22.32
CA SER A 63 4.81 2.93 -23.10
C SER A 63 5.98 2.46 -22.26
N GLY A 64 6.22 1.15 -22.22
CA GLY A 64 7.28 0.55 -21.43
C GLY A 64 7.67 -0.83 -21.91
N LYS A 65 8.48 -1.51 -21.11
CA LYS A 65 8.87 -2.90 -21.36
C LYS A 65 7.95 -3.83 -20.56
N GLY A 66 7.53 -4.92 -21.20
CA GLY A 66 6.86 -6.05 -20.54
C GLY A 66 7.85 -7.18 -20.38
N THR A 67 7.92 -7.75 -19.18
CA THR A 67 8.64 -8.97 -18.85
C THR A 67 7.65 -10.01 -18.30
N HIS A 68 8.14 -11.22 -18.04
CA HIS A 68 7.33 -12.33 -17.56
C HIS A 68 7.79 -12.79 -16.18
N TRP A 69 6.84 -13.09 -15.30
CA TRP A 69 7.14 -13.80 -14.05
C TRP A 69 6.02 -14.81 -13.70
N ASN A 70 6.36 -15.80 -12.89
CA ASN A 70 5.37 -16.74 -12.36
C ASN A 70 4.68 -16.10 -11.15
N ALA A 71 3.58 -15.44 -11.39
CA ALA A 71 2.82 -14.79 -10.33
C ALA A 71 2.22 -15.79 -9.35
N ASN A 72 2.28 -15.44 -8.08
CA ASN A 72 1.40 -16.00 -7.07
C ASN A 72 0.47 -14.89 -6.58
N TRP A 73 -0.78 -14.91 -7.04
CA TRP A 73 -1.77 -13.87 -6.78
C TRP A 73 -1.86 -13.43 -5.31
N GLY A 74 -1.79 -14.39 -4.39
CA GLY A 74 -1.97 -14.13 -2.97
C GLY A 74 -0.74 -13.62 -2.23
N THR A 75 0.45 -13.75 -2.80
CA THR A 75 1.73 -13.49 -2.11
C THR A 75 2.46 -12.23 -2.56
N GLY A 76 1.99 -11.56 -3.60
CA GLY A 76 2.54 -10.27 -4.03
C GLY A 76 2.35 -9.17 -2.98
N ASN A 77 3.03 -8.04 -3.15
CA ASN A 77 2.99 -6.92 -2.20
C ASN A 77 1.60 -6.30 -2.00
N CYS A 78 0.63 -6.57 -2.87
CA CYS A 78 -0.77 -6.21 -2.64
C CYS A 78 -1.49 -7.15 -1.66
N VAL A 79 -0.91 -8.30 -1.33
CA VAL A 79 -1.38 -9.26 -0.31
C VAL A 79 -2.86 -9.67 -0.51
N PHE A 80 -3.22 -10.10 -1.71
CA PHE A 80 -4.60 -10.52 -2.04
C PHE A 80 -4.92 -11.96 -1.66
N SER A 81 -4.34 -12.50 -0.59
CA SER A 81 -4.45 -13.90 -0.18
C SER A 81 -5.89 -14.40 -0.02
N LYS A 82 -6.84 -13.53 0.27
CA LYS A 82 -8.27 -13.84 0.46
C LYS A 82 -9.18 -13.24 -0.62
N TRP A 83 -8.63 -12.57 -1.61
CA TRP A 83 -9.37 -12.11 -2.78
C TRP A 83 -9.03 -13.01 -3.97
N PRO A 84 -10.00 -13.78 -4.49
CA PRO A 84 -9.76 -14.66 -5.63
C PRO A 84 -9.30 -13.84 -6.84
N LYS A 85 -8.34 -14.37 -7.62
CA LYS A 85 -7.94 -13.73 -8.88
C LYS A 85 -9.17 -13.58 -9.78
N PRO A 86 -9.49 -12.37 -10.25
CA PRO A 86 -10.67 -12.14 -11.08
C PRO A 86 -10.56 -12.90 -12.40
N ARG A 87 -11.66 -13.58 -12.78
CA ARG A 87 -11.69 -14.35 -14.03
C ARG A 87 -11.50 -13.42 -15.24
N GLY A 88 -10.64 -13.83 -16.16
CA GLY A 88 -10.34 -13.06 -17.38
C GLY A 88 -9.33 -11.95 -17.20
N TYR A 89 -8.69 -11.86 -16.04
CA TYR A 89 -7.60 -10.92 -15.76
C TYR A 89 -6.32 -11.67 -15.40
N GLY A 90 -5.18 -11.16 -15.88
CA GLY A 90 -3.87 -11.61 -15.44
C GLY A 90 -3.35 -10.76 -14.28
N ALA A 91 -2.41 -11.31 -13.51
CA ALA A 91 -1.69 -10.53 -12.50
C ALA A 91 -0.60 -9.67 -13.15
N VAL A 92 -0.43 -8.46 -12.65
CA VAL A 92 0.61 -7.53 -13.11
C VAL A 92 1.41 -7.03 -11.92
N ALA A 93 2.75 -7.09 -12.03
CA ALA A 93 3.63 -6.39 -11.10
C ALA A 93 4.07 -5.05 -11.70
N MET A 94 3.90 -3.99 -10.91
CA MET A 94 4.10 -2.61 -11.32
C MET A 94 5.50 -2.11 -10.97
N SER A 95 6.17 -1.40 -11.88
CA SER A 95 7.46 -0.77 -11.59
C SER A 95 7.39 0.19 -10.40
N SER A 96 8.52 0.41 -9.74
CA SER A 96 8.62 1.29 -8.56
C SER A 96 8.16 2.73 -8.85
N ASN A 97 8.34 3.23 -10.08
CA ASN A 97 7.91 4.57 -10.49
C ASN A 97 6.39 4.75 -10.39
N HIS A 98 5.64 3.69 -10.68
CA HIS A 98 4.18 3.68 -10.72
C HIS A 98 3.55 3.00 -9.51
N TRP A 99 4.33 2.38 -8.64
CA TRP A 99 3.85 1.69 -7.42
C TRP A 99 3.13 2.63 -6.45
N LYS A 100 3.62 3.87 -6.32
CA LYS A 100 2.99 4.93 -5.50
C LYS A 100 2.61 4.47 -4.08
N GLU A 101 3.53 3.81 -3.40
CA GLU A 101 3.29 3.30 -2.04
C GLU A 101 2.03 2.41 -1.96
N ALA A 102 1.90 1.44 -2.87
CA ALA A 102 0.79 0.50 -3.00
C ALA A 102 -0.58 1.12 -3.43
N GLN A 103 -0.64 2.40 -3.77
CA GLN A 103 -1.90 3.03 -4.19
C GLN A 103 -2.50 2.41 -5.47
N VAL A 104 -1.69 1.73 -6.28
CA VAL A 104 -2.12 1.06 -7.50
C VAL A 104 -2.58 -0.38 -7.27
N CYS A 105 -2.48 -0.92 -6.05
CA CYS A 105 -2.95 -2.27 -5.75
C CYS A 105 -4.42 -2.44 -6.10
N GLY A 106 -4.73 -3.50 -6.85
CA GLY A 106 -6.08 -3.78 -7.32
C GLY A 106 -6.54 -2.93 -8.51
N ALA A 107 -5.71 -2.01 -9.01
CA ALA A 107 -6.02 -1.27 -10.23
C ALA A 107 -6.07 -2.20 -11.43
N CYS A 108 -7.08 -2.02 -12.28
CA CYS A 108 -7.16 -2.73 -13.55
C CYS A 108 -6.36 -2.00 -14.62
N LEU A 109 -5.65 -2.78 -15.41
CA LEU A 109 -4.87 -2.32 -16.54
C LEU A 109 -5.44 -2.89 -17.84
N GLU A 110 -5.42 -2.07 -18.87
CA GLU A 110 -5.43 -2.52 -20.26
C GLU A 110 -3.99 -2.53 -20.74
N VAL A 111 -3.51 -3.71 -21.15
CA VAL A 111 -2.13 -3.93 -21.59
C VAL A 111 -2.14 -4.36 -23.05
N THR A 112 -1.45 -3.63 -23.90
CA THR A 112 -1.33 -3.91 -25.35
C THR A 112 0.13 -4.26 -25.66
N GLY A 113 0.35 -5.40 -26.28
CA GLY A 113 1.63 -5.84 -26.81
C GLY A 113 1.48 -6.44 -28.21
N PRO A 114 2.52 -7.15 -28.72
CA PRO A 114 2.49 -7.74 -30.07
C PRO A 114 1.33 -8.69 -30.33
N GLY A 115 0.84 -9.40 -29.33
CA GLY A 115 -0.28 -10.36 -29.42
C GLY A 115 -1.67 -9.73 -29.31
N GLY A 116 -1.76 -8.47 -28.92
CA GLY A 116 -3.04 -7.78 -28.75
C GLY A 116 -3.19 -7.07 -27.41
N THR A 117 -4.43 -6.75 -27.07
CA THR A 117 -4.80 -6.02 -25.84
C THR A 117 -5.53 -6.92 -24.87
N PHE A 118 -5.08 -6.93 -23.62
CA PHE A 118 -5.60 -7.81 -22.56
C PHE A 118 -5.74 -7.05 -21.25
N LYS A 119 -6.58 -7.56 -20.34
CA LYS A 119 -6.82 -6.96 -19.02
C LYS A 119 -5.95 -7.61 -17.96
N GLY A 120 -5.33 -6.79 -17.11
CA GLY A 120 -4.57 -7.21 -15.94
C GLY A 120 -5.01 -6.49 -14.68
N VAL A 121 -4.66 -7.01 -13.52
CA VAL A 121 -4.85 -6.38 -12.22
C VAL A 121 -3.50 -6.28 -11.51
N VAL A 122 -3.19 -5.11 -10.98
CA VAL A 122 -1.96 -4.92 -10.21
C VAL A 122 -2.05 -5.69 -8.90
N SER A 123 -1.19 -6.68 -8.74
CA SER A 123 -1.11 -7.55 -7.56
C SER A 123 0.22 -7.50 -6.84
N ASP A 124 1.25 -6.93 -7.49
CA ASP A 124 2.60 -6.89 -6.95
C ASP A 124 3.39 -5.66 -7.40
N GLN A 125 4.53 -5.44 -6.76
CA GLN A 125 5.56 -4.50 -7.17
C GLN A 125 6.68 -5.24 -7.90
N CYS A 126 7.19 -4.67 -8.99
CA CYS A 126 8.39 -5.10 -9.70
C CYS A 126 9.53 -4.10 -9.46
N PRO A 127 10.38 -4.29 -8.43
CA PRO A 127 11.50 -3.38 -8.17
C PRO A 127 12.58 -3.39 -9.27
N SER A 128 12.69 -4.50 -10.01
CA SER A 128 13.62 -4.66 -11.13
C SER A 128 13.11 -4.09 -12.44
N CYS A 129 11.80 -3.86 -12.59
CA CYS A 129 11.23 -3.20 -13.75
C CYS A 129 11.68 -1.74 -13.78
N LYS A 130 12.41 -1.38 -14.83
CA LYS A 130 12.89 0.00 -15.00
C LYS A 130 11.78 0.88 -15.55
N ASP A 131 11.84 2.14 -15.20
CA ASP A 131 11.00 3.22 -15.72
C ASP A 131 9.50 2.87 -15.71
N ASP A 132 8.90 2.72 -16.88
CA ASP A 132 7.48 2.45 -17.08
C ASP A 132 7.20 0.96 -17.37
N GLY A 133 8.14 0.08 -17.02
CA GLY A 133 8.01 -1.36 -17.25
C GLY A 133 6.99 -2.01 -16.32
N ILE A 134 6.47 -3.13 -16.77
CA ILE A 134 5.57 -4.01 -16.02
C ILE A 134 5.99 -5.47 -16.19
N ASP A 135 5.69 -6.29 -15.19
CA ASP A 135 5.91 -7.72 -15.26
C ASP A 135 4.56 -8.45 -15.31
N LEU A 136 4.42 -9.39 -16.24
CA LEU A 136 3.17 -10.02 -16.60
C LEU A 136 3.17 -11.48 -16.16
N ASP A 137 2.10 -11.94 -15.50
CA ASP A 137 1.98 -13.35 -15.16
C ASP A 137 1.80 -14.24 -16.41
N THR A 138 1.98 -15.54 -16.22
CA THR A 138 1.88 -16.53 -17.30
C THR A 138 0.55 -16.46 -18.04
N ASP A 139 -0.56 -16.19 -17.33
CA ASP A 139 -1.90 -16.19 -17.94
C ASP A 139 -2.08 -15.09 -18.99
N ILE A 140 -1.41 -13.96 -18.79
CA ILE A 140 -1.50 -12.80 -19.69
C ILE A 140 -0.28 -12.68 -20.61
N TRP A 141 0.88 -13.20 -20.20
CA TRP A 141 2.12 -13.10 -20.98
C TRP A 141 1.98 -13.64 -22.39
N TYR A 142 1.56 -14.90 -22.55
CA TYR A 142 1.43 -15.51 -23.86
C TYR A 142 0.49 -14.77 -24.79
N GLN A 143 -0.59 -14.24 -24.24
CA GLN A 143 -1.58 -13.47 -24.97
C GLN A 143 -1.02 -12.11 -25.41
N VAL A 144 -0.42 -11.35 -24.50
CA VAL A 144 0.15 -10.02 -24.79
C VAL A 144 1.37 -10.11 -25.70
N SER A 145 2.22 -11.12 -25.52
CA SER A 145 3.44 -11.32 -26.30
C SER A 145 3.21 -11.89 -27.71
N GLY A 146 2.03 -12.46 -27.97
CA GLY A 146 1.77 -13.22 -29.21
C GLY A 146 2.38 -14.61 -29.18
N ASN A 147 2.27 -15.33 -28.07
CA ASN A 147 2.83 -16.64 -27.80
C ASN A 147 4.38 -16.69 -27.84
N LYS A 148 5.03 -15.57 -27.51
CA LYS A 148 6.46 -15.56 -27.39
C LYS A 148 6.90 -16.27 -26.12
N ASP A 149 7.96 -17.03 -26.20
CA ASP A 149 8.68 -17.53 -25.04
C ASP A 149 9.21 -16.36 -24.21
N PHE A 150 9.83 -16.65 -23.07
CA PHE A 150 10.35 -15.62 -22.16
C PHE A 150 11.22 -14.57 -22.87
N GLY A 151 11.24 -13.37 -22.31
CA GLY A 151 12.03 -12.27 -22.84
C GLY A 151 11.45 -10.91 -22.48
N ILE A 152 11.76 -9.94 -23.30
CA ILE A 152 11.31 -8.56 -23.17
C ILE A 152 10.52 -8.17 -24.41
N ILE A 153 9.37 -7.55 -24.23
CA ILE A 153 8.53 -7.01 -25.31
C ILE A 153 8.24 -5.53 -25.06
N GLU A 154 7.91 -4.81 -26.12
CA GLU A 154 7.33 -3.47 -26.00
C GLU A 154 5.86 -3.61 -25.65
N VAL A 155 5.42 -2.84 -24.63
CA VAL A 155 4.02 -2.78 -24.22
C VAL A 155 3.55 -1.35 -24.11
N LYS A 156 2.24 -1.17 -24.27
CA LYS A 156 1.53 0.03 -23.86
C LYS A 156 0.50 -0.38 -22.82
N TRP A 157 0.39 0.41 -21.75
CA TRP A 157 -0.57 0.11 -20.72
C TRP A 157 -1.22 1.38 -20.18
N LYS A 158 -2.41 1.26 -19.64
CA LYS A 158 -3.15 2.33 -18.97
C LYS A 158 -4.00 1.78 -17.85
N ILE A 159 -4.23 2.58 -16.81
CA ILE A 159 -5.19 2.24 -15.76
C ILE A 159 -6.60 2.53 -16.27
N VAL A 160 -7.47 1.53 -16.13
CA VAL A 160 -8.86 1.59 -16.54
C VAL A 160 -9.80 1.21 -15.38
N PRO A 161 -11.07 1.61 -15.38
CA PRO A 161 -12.03 1.07 -14.42
C PRO A 161 -12.14 -0.45 -14.56
N CYS A 162 -12.27 -1.15 -13.41
CA CYS A 162 -12.31 -2.61 -13.39
C CYS A 162 -13.64 -3.22 -13.84
N GLU A 163 -14.73 -2.46 -13.80
CA GLU A 163 -16.08 -2.91 -14.19
C GLU A 163 -16.67 -4.02 -13.29
N TRP A 164 -16.25 -4.07 -11.99
CA TRP A 164 -16.87 -4.96 -11.03
C TRP A 164 -18.32 -4.55 -10.76
N SER A 165 -19.26 -5.48 -10.88
CA SER A 165 -20.69 -5.27 -10.59
C SER A 165 -21.00 -5.32 -9.09
N THR A 166 -20.08 -5.82 -8.27
CA THR A 166 -20.24 -5.98 -6.83
C THR A 166 -19.67 -4.78 -6.06
N PRO A 167 -20.14 -4.49 -4.84
CA PRO A 167 -19.47 -3.57 -3.95
C PRO A 167 -18.02 -3.97 -3.70
N LEU A 168 -17.17 -3.00 -3.37
CA LEU A 168 -15.83 -3.32 -2.86
C LEU A 168 -15.91 -4.07 -1.52
N LEU A 169 -14.80 -4.68 -1.11
CA LEU A 169 -14.71 -5.48 0.09
C LEU A 169 -13.68 -4.87 1.05
N PHE A 170 -14.00 -4.88 2.36
CA PHE A 170 -13.05 -4.62 3.42
C PHE A 170 -12.52 -5.93 3.98
N MET A 171 -11.21 -6.05 4.10
CA MET A 171 -10.51 -7.22 4.63
C MET A 171 -9.59 -6.80 5.76
N ASN A 172 -9.74 -7.41 6.91
CA ASN A 172 -8.87 -7.19 8.04
C ASN A 172 -7.58 -8.01 7.90
N LYS A 173 -6.45 -7.41 8.29
CA LYS A 173 -5.16 -8.08 8.35
C LYS A 173 -5.14 -9.15 9.45
N ILE A 174 -4.41 -10.22 9.27
CA ILE A 174 -4.12 -11.19 10.35
C ILE A 174 -3.42 -10.45 11.49
N GLY A 175 -3.90 -10.67 12.71
CA GLY A 175 -3.37 -10.04 13.93
C GLY A 175 -4.08 -8.76 14.36
N VAL A 176 -5.15 -8.33 13.65
CA VAL A 176 -5.98 -7.21 14.15
C VAL A 176 -6.73 -7.58 15.42
N SER A 177 -7.04 -6.56 16.20
CA SER A 177 -7.84 -6.64 17.43
C SER A 177 -8.47 -5.27 17.70
N GLN A 178 -9.27 -5.14 18.77
CA GLN A 178 -9.76 -3.81 19.19
C GLN A 178 -8.63 -2.79 19.48
N TYR A 179 -7.39 -3.26 19.68
CA TYR A 179 -6.19 -2.45 19.97
C TYR A 179 -5.28 -2.25 18.77
N PHE A 180 -5.54 -2.93 17.65
CA PHE A 180 -4.75 -2.81 16.41
C PHE A 180 -5.65 -2.92 15.19
N THR A 181 -5.81 -1.82 14.45
CA THR A 181 -6.62 -1.75 13.23
C THR A 181 -5.73 -1.75 11.99
N SER A 182 -6.04 -2.65 11.05
CA SER A 182 -5.37 -2.71 9.74
C SER A 182 -6.33 -3.29 8.71
N ILE A 183 -6.75 -2.48 7.74
CA ILE A 183 -7.82 -2.81 6.77
C ILE A 183 -7.26 -2.72 5.35
N GLN A 184 -7.58 -3.71 4.53
CA GLN A 184 -7.37 -3.70 3.09
C GLN A 184 -8.70 -3.45 2.38
N VAL A 185 -8.65 -2.74 1.24
CA VAL A 185 -9.78 -2.64 0.32
C VAL A 185 -9.50 -3.49 -0.91
N GLN A 186 -10.48 -4.33 -1.29
CA GLN A 186 -10.40 -5.24 -2.41
C GLN A 186 -11.56 -4.98 -3.37
N GLY A 187 -11.36 -5.22 -4.68
CA GLY A 187 -12.43 -5.12 -5.68
C GLY A 187 -12.96 -3.70 -5.90
N ALA A 188 -12.17 -2.67 -5.68
CA ALA A 188 -12.52 -1.31 -6.08
C ALA A 188 -12.40 -1.15 -7.59
N ASN A 189 -13.38 -0.47 -8.24
CA ASN A 189 -13.35 -0.23 -9.69
C ASN A 189 -12.27 0.76 -10.12
N THR A 190 -11.88 1.66 -9.21
CA THR A 190 -10.78 2.60 -9.43
C THR A 190 -9.93 2.71 -8.18
N PRO A 191 -8.66 3.10 -8.26
CA PRO A 191 -7.83 3.36 -7.09
C PRO A 191 -8.50 4.32 -6.11
N LEU A 192 -8.25 4.14 -4.83
CA LEU A 192 -8.80 4.99 -3.77
C LEU A 192 -7.94 6.23 -3.58
N LYS A 193 -8.58 7.36 -3.32
CA LYS A 193 -7.92 8.59 -2.88
C LYS A 193 -7.62 8.57 -1.38
N SER A 194 -8.58 8.12 -0.56
CA SER A 194 -8.41 8.00 0.90
C SER A 194 -9.40 7.00 1.51
N LEU A 195 -9.01 6.50 2.68
CA LEU A 195 -9.85 5.72 3.58
C LEU A 195 -9.84 6.37 4.95
N GLU A 196 -11.01 6.54 5.56
CA GLU A 196 -11.17 7.16 6.87
C GLU A 196 -12.15 6.35 7.70
N VAL A 197 -12.01 6.41 9.02
CA VAL A 197 -12.83 5.65 9.97
C VAL A 197 -13.44 6.59 11.01
N SER A 198 -14.69 6.34 11.37
CA SER A 198 -15.36 7.02 12.46
C SER A 198 -15.83 6.01 13.52
N THR A 199 -15.45 6.23 14.77
CA THR A 199 -15.89 5.43 15.94
C THR A 199 -17.05 6.08 16.70
N ASN A 200 -17.58 7.20 16.20
CA ASN A 200 -18.61 8.00 16.85
C ASN A 200 -19.79 8.36 15.91
N GLY A 201 -20.13 7.43 15.00
CA GLY A 201 -21.28 7.55 14.12
C GLY A 201 -21.16 8.62 13.02
N GLY A 202 -19.92 8.98 12.64
CA GLY A 202 -19.67 9.98 11.60
C GLY A 202 -19.46 11.40 12.11
N SER A 203 -19.47 11.62 13.45
CA SER A 203 -19.24 12.95 14.02
C SER A 203 -17.83 13.44 13.83
N SER A 204 -16.83 12.54 13.76
CA SER A 204 -15.47 12.84 13.39
C SER A 204 -14.87 11.68 12.61
N TRP A 205 -13.82 11.97 11.81
CA TRP A 205 -13.19 11.01 10.92
C TRP A 205 -11.68 10.95 11.13
N ILE A 206 -11.16 9.76 11.32
CA ILE A 206 -9.75 9.45 11.51
C ILE A 206 -9.19 8.95 10.18
N PRO A 207 -8.24 9.66 9.54
CA PRO A 207 -7.66 9.20 8.31
C PRO A 207 -6.77 7.97 8.55
N LEU A 208 -6.90 6.98 7.68
CA LEU A 208 -6.01 5.83 7.65
C LEU A 208 -4.90 6.06 6.63
N LYS A 209 -3.67 5.69 6.99
CA LYS A 209 -2.50 5.75 6.13
C LYS A 209 -2.29 4.40 5.44
N LEU A 210 -2.17 4.42 4.11
CA LEU A 210 -1.79 3.23 3.35
C LEU A 210 -0.34 2.84 3.66
N GLN A 211 -0.11 1.56 3.90
CA GLN A 211 1.22 0.99 4.12
C GLN A 211 1.81 0.58 2.76
N GLY A 212 2.87 1.25 2.35
CA GLY A 212 3.40 1.22 0.98
C GLY A 212 3.92 -0.12 0.45
N ASN A 213 3.99 -1.14 1.28
CA ASN A 213 4.49 -2.48 0.93
C ASN A 213 3.50 -3.61 1.25
N SER A 214 2.25 -3.32 1.56
CA SER A 214 1.31 -4.35 1.98
C SER A 214 -0.16 -4.02 1.69
N ASN A 215 -0.48 -2.94 1.00
CA ASN A 215 -1.85 -2.53 0.65
C ASN A 215 -2.86 -2.54 1.83
N TYR A 216 -2.38 -2.32 3.06
CA TYR A 216 -3.24 -2.16 4.23
C TYR A 216 -3.25 -0.72 4.70
N TYR A 217 -4.42 -0.24 5.11
CA TYR A 217 -4.63 1.07 5.71
C TYR A 217 -4.61 0.97 7.23
N GLN A 218 -3.88 1.86 7.90
CA GLN A 218 -3.74 1.87 9.36
C GLN A 218 -3.88 3.28 9.91
N PRO A 219 -4.43 3.48 11.13
CA PRO A 219 -4.41 4.76 11.82
C PRO A 219 -3.00 5.13 12.27
N ASN A 220 -2.78 6.37 12.65
CA ASN A 220 -1.55 6.79 13.32
C ASN A 220 -1.55 6.31 14.78
N GLY A 221 -1.37 4.99 14.98
CA GLY A 221 -1.30 4.33 16.28
C GLY A 221 -2.59 3.65 16.71
N GLY A 222 -2.41 2.53 17.38
CA GLY A 222 -3.43 1.77 18.08
C GLY A 222 -4.55 1.17 17.26
N GLY A 223 -5.57 0.73 17.95
CA GLY A 223 -6.83 0.21 17.43
C GLY A 223 -7.96 1.23 17.53
N LEU A 224 -8.98 0.99 16.73
CA LEU A 224 -10.18 1.83 16.65
C LEU A 224 -11.42 1.10 17.21
N GLY A 225 -11.20 0.12 18.11
CA GLY A 225 -12.27 -0.69 18.67
C GLY A 225 -12.65 -1.85 17.77
N ALA A 226 -13.80 -2.49 18.07
CA ALA A 226 -14.26 -3.68 17.36
C ALA A 226 -15.04 -3.37 16.07
N LYS A 227 -15.69 -2.21 16.01
CA LYS A 227 -16.50 -1.77 14.86
C LYS A 227 -16.37 -0.28 14.64
N ALA A 228 -16.49 0.14 13.38
CA ALA A 228 -16.54 1.55 13.03
C ALA A 228 -17.23 1.78 11.68
N ASP A 229 -17.62 3.03 11.42
CA ASP A 229 -18.03 3.46 10.09
C ASP A 229 -16.78 3.71 9.22
N VAL A 230 -16.80 3.23 8.00
CA VAL A 230 -15.69 3.42 7.05
C VAL A 230 -16.13 4.30 5.89
N ARG A 231 -15.41 5.41 5.67
CA ARG A 231 -15.62 6.32 4.56
C ARG A 231 -14.55 6.09 3.50
N VAL A 232 -15.01 5.77 2.29
CA VAL A 232 -14.16 5.64 1.12
C VAL A 232 -14.26 6.91 0.28
N THR A 233 -13.12 7.43 -0.16
CA THR A 233 -13.06 8.47 -1.20
C THR A 233 -12.39 7.88 -2.42
N CYS A 234 -13.11 7.81 -3.52
CA CYS A 234 -12.64 7.33 -4.81
C CYS A 234 -11.70 8.34 -5.48
N SER A 235 -10.89 7.93 -6.44
CA SER A 235 -10.05 8.81 -7.25
C SER A 235 -10.86 9.90 -7.97
N SER A 236 -12.12 9.61 -8.35
CA SER A 236 -13.06 10.58 -8.94
C SER A 236 -13.55 11.65 -7.96
N GLY A 237 -13.29 11.50 -6.67
CA GLY A 237 -13.85 12.35 -5.61
C GLY A 237 -15.19 11.87 -5.05
N LYS A 238 -15.84 10.85 -5.64
CA LYS A 238 -17.04 10.23 -5.10
C LYS A 238 -16.74 9.67 -3.71
N GLN A 239 -17.66 9.89 -2.77
CA GLN A 239 -17.55 9.37 -1.40
C GLN A 239 -18.77 8.51 -1.07
N PHE A 240 -18.55 7.50 -0.22
CA PHE A 240 -19.62 6.75 0.43
C PHE A 240 -19.14 6.22 1.79
N VAL A 241 -20.11 5.89 2.64
CA VAL A 241 -19.87 5.41 4.00
C VAL A 241 -20.50 4.02 4.15
N THR A 242 -19.73 3.07 4.65
CA THR A 242 -20.23 1.78 5.11
C THR A 242 -20.29 1.78 6.63
N LYS A 243 -21.46 1.52 7.17
CA LYS A 243 -21.71 1.53 8.61
C LYS A 243 -21.29 0.22 9.28
N ASP A 244 -20.91 0.29 10.55
CA ASP A 244 -20.68 -0.86 11.43
C ASP A 244 -19.73 -1.93 10.86
N VAL A 245 -18.68 -1.51 10.16
CA VAL A 245 -17.67 -2.42 9.63
C VAL A 245 -16.92 -3.06 10.80
N ASP A 246 -16.87 -4.39 10.83
CA ASP A 246 -16.08 -5.17 11.79
C ASP A 246 -14.60 -4.98 11.54
N LEU A 247 -13.85 -4.58 12.57
CA LEU A 247 -12.41 -4.30 12.51
C LEU A 247 -11.56 -5.40 13.16
N THR A 248 -12.16 -6.48 13.65
CA THR A 248 -11.48 -7.52 14.45
C THR A 248 -11.58 -8.92 13.87
N THR A 249 -12.60 -9.23 13.06
CA THR A 249 -12.73 -10.55 12.44
C THR A 249 -11.81 -10.63 11.22
N VAL A 250 -10.84 -11.55 11.28
CA VAL A 250 -9.92 -11.83 10.17
C VAL A 250 -10.53 -12.81 9.18
N GLU A 251 -9.98 -12.84 7.95
CA GLU A 251 -10.32 -13.83 6.91
C GLU A 251 -11.79 -13.84 6.45
N SER A 252 -12.57 -12.85 6.84
CA SER A 252 -13.97 -12.69 6.47
C SER A 252 -14.17 -11.31 5.80
N PRO A 253 -14.14 -11.23 4.47
CA PRO A 253 -14.38 -9.98 3.76
C PRO A 253 -15.76 -9.41 4.07
N LYS A 254 -15.83 -8.11 4.35
CA LYS A 254 -17.07 -7.39 4.57
C LYS A 254 -17.39 -6.53 3.35
N PRO A 255 -18.60 -6.68 2.76
CA PRO A 255 -18.98 -5.84 1.63
C PRO A 255 -19.14 -4.38 2.06
N GLY A 256 -18.66 -3.47 1.23
CA GLY A 256 -18.95 -2.06 1.32
C GLY A 256 -20.38 -1.74 0.90
N SER A 257 -20.83 -0.51 1.14
CA SER A 257 -22.15 -0.04 0.74
C SER A 257 -22.23 0.29 -0.77
N ALA A 258 -21.09 0.44 -1.44
CA ALA A 258 -20.98 0.79 -2.85
C ALA A 258 -19.61 0.38 -3.43
N ASN A 259 -19.37 0.81 -4.68
CA ASN A 259 -18.06 0.70 -5.34
C ASN A 259 -17.66 2.07 -5.93
N CYS A 260 -16.39 2.23 -6.17
CA CYS A 260 -15.84 3.35 -6.90
C CYS A 260 -16.18 3.26 -8.39
#